data_4b716a180822e2cbaf175c65baf94972
#
_entry.id   4b716a180822e2cbaf175c65baf94972
#
_cell.length_a   1.000
_cell.length_b   1.000
_cell.length_c   1.000
_cell.angle_alpha   90.00
_cell.angle_beta   90.00
_cell.angle_gamma   90.00
#
_symmetry.space_group_name_H-M   'P 1'
#
loop_
_entity.id
_entity.type
_entity.pdbx_description
1 polymer ?
#
loop_
_entity_poly.entity_id
_entity_poly.type
_entity_poly.pdbx_seq_one_letter_code
_entity_poly.pdbx_strand_id
1 'polypeptide(L)'
;MDELIRINFDSDRPTVSGRDLHAALEVRTAYKDWFPRMCDYGFEEGTDFCSFLSESIGGRPATDHQLTIAMAKELCMIQRSEAGRKFRQYFIKVEEAWNSPEAIMARALQFANNQLSLVKKQNLELLETVAVQSQQIA
;
A
#
# COMPACT_ATOMS: atom_id res chain seq x y z
N MET A 1 -13.90 -4.92 12.54
CA MET A 1 -14.42 -5.04 11.17
C MET A 1 -13.74 -6.24 10.50
N ASP A 2 -14.52 -7.16 9.97
CA ASP A 2 -13.95 -8.32 9.30
C ASP A 2 -13.25 -7.91 8.01
N GLU A 3 -12.08 -8.45 7.80
CA GLU A 3 -11.31 -8.20 6.59
C GLU A 3 -11.92 -8.98 5.42
N LEU A 4 -12.51 -8.28 4.46
CA LEU A 4 -13.12 -8.90 3.28
C LEU A 4 -12.10 -9.20 2.19
N ILE A 5 -11.03 -8.41 2.13
CA ILE A 5 -9.92 -8.56 1.20
C ILE A 5 -8.67 -8.01 1.89
N ARG A 6 -7.53 -8.60 1.58
CA ARG A 6 -6.28 -8.20 2.22
C ARG A 6 -5.85 -6.81 1.76
N ILE A 7 -5.61 -5.92 2.71
CA ILE A 7 -5.10 -4.57 2.46
C ILE A 7 -3.64 -4.53 2.87
N ASN A 8 -2.79 -3.99 2.01
CA ASN A 8 -1.38 -3.80 2.30
C ASN A 8 -1.16 -2.40 2.87
N PHE A 9 -0.68 -2.33 4.11
CA PHE A 9 -0.37 -1.06 4.80
C PHE A 9 1.12 -0.78 4.89
N ASP A 10 1.97 -1.57 4.20
CA ASP A 10 3.42 -1.45 4.31
C ASP A 10 4.00 -0.26 3.54
N SER A 11 3.23 0.30 2.61
CA SER A 11 3.63 1.51 1.88
C SER A 11 3.02 2.76 2.53
N ASP A 12 3.35 3.93 1.99
CA ASP A 12 2.85 5.22 2.49
C ASP A 12 1.33 5.32 2.49
N ARG A 13 0.67 4.54 1.66
CA ARG A 13 -0.78 4.51 1.52
C ARG A 13 -1.25 3.06 1.48
N PRO A 14 -2.49 2.79 1.96
CA PRO A 14 -3.03 1.44 1.82
C PRO A 14 -3.21 1.08 0.34
N THR A 15 -2.88 -0.16 0.00
CA THR A 15 -3.03 -0.69 -1.35
C THR A 15 -3.67 -2.06 -1.30
N VAL A 16 -4.19 -2.50 -2.43
CA VAL A 16 -4.80 -3.82 -2.59
C VAL A 16 -4.27 -4.46 -3.87
N SER A 17 -4.09 -5.79 -3.85
CA SER A 17 -3.67 -6.54 -5.04
C SER A 17 -4.77 -6.51 -6.10
N GLY A 18 -4.39 -6.20 -7.35
CA GLY A 18 -5.32 -6.22 -8.46
C GLY A 18 -5.91 -7.60 -8.71
N ARG A 19 -5.10 -8.65 -8.57
CA ARG A 19 -5.57 -10.03 -8.74
C ARG A 19 -6.54 -10.43 -7.63
N ASP A 20 -6.27 -10.02 -6.39
CA ASP A 20 -7.18 -10.28 -5.28
C ASP A 20 -8.53 -9.59 -5.51
N LEU A 21 -8.50 -8.35 -5.98
CA LEU A 21 -9.72 -7.61 -6.29
C LEU A 21 -10.49 -8.27 -7.43
N HIS A 22 -9.79 -8.68 -8.48
CA HIS A 22 -10.38 -9.37 -9.62
C HIS A 22 -11.13 -10.64 -9.16
N ALA A 23 -10.48 -11.43 -8.32
CA ALA A 23 -11.10 -12.64 -7.77
C ALA A 23 -12.30 -12.31 -6.87
N ALA A 24 -12.17 -11.29 -6.03
CA ALA A 24 -13.22 -10.86 -5.12
C ALA A 24 -14.46 -10.35 -5.88
N LEU A 25 -14.25 -9.67 -6.99
CA LEU A 25 -15.34 -9.16 -7.83
C LEU A 25 -15.96 -10.25 -8.73
N GLU A 26 -15.38 -11.45 -8.72
CA GLU A 26 -15.87 -12.58 -9.52
C GLU A 26 -15.97 -12.25 -11.01
N VAL A 27 -14.97 -11.53 -11.51
CA VAL A 27 -14.91 -11.15 -12.93
C VAL A 27 -14.63 -12.38 -13.79
N ARG A 28 -15.45 -12.61 -14.80
CA ARG A 28 -15.29 -13.76 -15.70
C ARG A 28 -14.14 -13.62 -16.68
N THR A 29 -13.83 -12.39 -17.10
CA THR A 29 -12.70 -12.11 -18.00
C THR A 29 -11.39 -12.40 -17.24
N ALA A 30 -10.44 -13.04 -17.92
CA ALA A 30 -9.13 -13.30 -17.32
C ALA A 30 -8.44 -11.99 -16.90
N TYR A 31 -7.70 -12.03 -15.81
CA TYR A 31 -7.04 -10.85 -15.26
C TYR A 31 -6.18 -10.12 -16.30
N LYS A 32 -5.41 -10.87 -17.09
CA LYS A 32 -4.51 -10.31 -18.11
C LYS A 32 -5.25 -9.50 -19.18
N ASP A 33 -6.53 -9.80 -19.40
CA ASP A 33 -7.36 -9.09 -20.38
C ASP A 33 -8.20 -8.02 -19.70
N TRP A 34 -8.63 -8.26 -18.47
CA TRP A 34 -9.47 -7.37 -17.71
C TRP A 34 -8.71 -6.12 -17.24
N PHE A 35 -7.51 -6.29 -16.70
CA PHE A 35 -6.77 -5.19 -16.11
C PHE A 35 -6.43 -4.10 -17.15
N PRO A 36 -5.92 -4.43 -18.36
CA PRO A 36 -5.68 -3.38 -19.36
C PRO A 36 -6.95 -2.63 -19.78
N ARG A 37 -8.09 -3.32 -19.83
CA ARG A 37 -9.38 -2.67 -20.12
C ARG A 37 -9.75 -1.67 -19.02
N MET A 38 -9.48 -2.01 -17.79
CA MET A 38 -9.73 -1.10 -16.67
C MET A 38 -8.81 0.11 -16.76
N CYS A 39 -7.54 -0.08 -17.13
CA CYS A 39 -6.60 1.04 -17.31
C CYS A 39 -7.05 2.01 -18.39
N ASP A 40 -7.81 1.56 -19.40
CA ASP A 40 -8.34 2.42 -20.46
C ASP A 40 -9.31 3.48 -19.94
N TYR A 41 -9.83 3.32 -18.72
CA TYR A 41 -10.66 4.34 -18.09
C TYR A 41 -9.86 5.55 -17.60
N GLY A 42 -8.54 5.52 -17.70
CA GLY A 42 -7.69 6.66 -17.37
C GLY A 42 -6.78 6.49 -16.16
N PHE A 43 -6.58 5.26 -15.71
CA PHE A 43 -5.65 4.99 -14.60
C PHE A 43 -4.21 4.96 -15.09
N GLU A 44 -3.32 5.52 -14.30
CA GLU A 44 -1.89 5.67 -14.65
C GLU A 44 -1.00 4.89 -13.71
N GLU A 45 -0.02 4.17 -14.27
CA GLU A 45 1.00 3.50 -13.49
C GLU A 45 1.87 4.53 -12.77
N GLY A 46 2.17 4.23 -11.52
CA GLY A 46 2.93 5.14 -10.65
C GLY A 46 2.05 6.10 -9.85
N THR A 47 0.85 6.41 -10.32
CA THR A 47 -0.12 7.26 -9.62
C THR A 47 -1.24 6.44 -9.00
N ASP A 48 -1.89 5.60 -9.81
CA ASP A 48 -3.04 4.81 -9.38
C ASP A 48 -2.65 3.38 -9.02
N PHE A 49 -1.61 2.84 -9.65
CA PHE A 49 -1.16 1.48 -9.39
C PHE A 49 0.33 1.35 -9.69
N CYS A 50 0.94 0.27 -9.15
CA CYS A 50 2.31 -0.14 -9.46
C CYS A 50 2.31 -1.62 -9.82
N SER A 51 3.09 -2.00 -10.83
CA SER A 51 3.25 -3.40 -11.23
C SER A 51 4.34 -4.07 -10.41
N PHE A 52 4.14 -5.35 -10.09
CA PHE A 52 5.17 -6.17 -9.45
C PHE A 52 5.01 -7.62 -9.87
N LEU A 53 6.09 -8.41 -9.70
CA LEU A 53 6.04 -9.84 -9.98
C LEU A 53 5.67 -10.55 -8.69
N SER A 54 4.57 -11.30 -8.74
CA SER A 54 4.16 -12.13 -7.61
C SER A 54 4.76 -13.52 -7.74
N GLU A 55 5.10 -14.14 -6.61
CA GLU A 55 5.50 -15.53 -6.60
C GLU A 55 4.28 -16.40 -6.91
N SER A 56 4.36 -17.16 -8.00
CA SER A 56 3.30 -18.11 -8.32
C SER A 56 3.68 -19.49 -7.85
N ILE A 57 2.71 -20.22 -7.34
CA ILE A 57 2.84 -21.65 -7.04
C ILE A 57 2.92 -22.37 -8.37
N GLY A 58 4.10 -22.81 -8.80
CA GLY A 58 4.24 -23.54 -10.05
C GLY A 58 5.27 -22.99 -11.05
N GLY A 59 6.14 -22.08 -10.62
CA GLY A 59 7.38 -21.78 -11.31
C GLY A 59 7.43 -20.57 -12.22
N ARG A 60 6.31 -19.95 -12.63
CA ARG A 60 6.37 -18.71 -13.41
C ARG A 60 5.82 -17.54 -12.60
N PRO A 61 6.65 -16.50 -12.34
CA PRO A 61 6.13 -15.29 -11.72
C PRO A 61 5.03 -14.69 -12.59
N ALA A 62 3.91 -14.34 -11.99
CA ALA A 62 2.81 -13.64 -12.66
C ALA A 62 2.88 -12.17 -12.30
N THR A 63 2.57 -11.31 -13.27
CA THR A 63 2.47 -9.87 -12.99
C THR A 63 1.20 -9.60 -12.21
N ASP A 64 1.35 -8.90 -11.10
CA ASP A 64 0.25 -8.39 -10.31
C ASP A 64 0.42 -6.88 -10.17
N HIS A 65 -0.56 -6.22 -9.61
CA HIS A 65 -0.55 -4.77 -9.45
C HIS A 65 -0.99 -4.41 -8.04
N GLN A 66 -0.32 -3.42 -7.45
CA GLN A 66 -0.79 -2.81 -6.20
C GLN A 66 -1.60 -1.59 -6.56
N LEU A 67 -2.89 -1.61 -6.22
CA LEU A 67 -3.83 -0.56 -6.54
C LEU A 67 -4.03 0.36 -5.34
N THR A 68 -4.14 1.66 -5.57
CA THR A 68 -4.61 2.57 -4.53
C THR A 68 -6.05 2.22 -4.18
N ILE A 69 -6.48 2.57 -2.98
CA ILE A 69 -7.86 2.35 -2.56
C ILE A 69 -8.83 3.14 -3.46
N ALA A 70 -8.42 4.34 -3.89
CA ALA A 70 -9.22 5.15 -4.82
C ALA A 70 -9.48 4.41 -6.14
N MET A 71 -8.45 3.81 -6.74
CA MET A 71 -8.61 3.02 -7.96
C MET A 71 -9.49 1.79 -7.69
N ALA A 72 -9.25 1.09 -6.58
CA ALA A 72 -10.04 -0.09 -6.22
C ALA A 72 -11.53 0.23 -6.12
N LYS A 73 -11.89 1.36 -5.50
CA LYS A 73 -13.28 1.80 -5.41
C LYS A 73 -13.89 2.03 -6.79
N GLU A 74 -13.15 2.70 -7.68
CA GLU A 74 -13.64 2.98 -9.01
C GLU A 74 -13.86 1.71 -9.83
N LEU A 75 -12.96 0.73 -9.69
CA LEU A 75 -13.13 -0.57 -10.35
C LEU A 75 -14.38 -1.29 -9.86
N CYS A 76 -14.65 -1.20 -8.56
CA CYS A 76 -15.88 -1.77 -7.98
C CYS A 76 -17.13 -1.11 -8.57
N MET A 77 -17.09 0.20 -8.79
CA MET A 77 -18.21 0.94 -9.40
C MET A 77 -18.41 0.54 -10.86
N ILE A 78 -17.33 0.37 -11.60
CA ILE A 78 -17.38 -0.02 -13.01
C ILE A 78 -18.01 -1.41 -13.17
N GLN A 79 -17.74 -2.30 -12.21
CA GLN A 79 -18.24 -3.68 -12.28
C GLN A 79 -19.77 -3.79 -12.16
N ARG A 80 -20.42 -2.85 -11.49
CA ARG A 80 -21.89 -2.78 -11.33
C ARG A 80 -22.54 -4.09 -10.85
N SER A 81 -21.90 -4.73 -9.86
CA SER A 81 -22.39 -5.98 -9.28
C SER A 81 -22.60 -5.84 -7.79
N GLU A 82 -23.27 -6.82 -7.18
CA GLU A 82 -23.42 -6.87 -5.71
C GLU A 82 -22.04 -6.96 -5.03
N ALA A 83 -21.14 -7.77 -5.60
CA ALA A 83 -19.77 -7.85 -5.10
C ALA A 83 -19.07 -6.49 -5.21
N GLY A 84 -19.21 -5.80 -6.34
CA GLY A 84 -18.65 -4.46 -6.52
C GLY A 84 -19.15 -3.49 -5.47
N ARG A 85 -20.45 -3.49 -5.19
CA ARG A 85 -21.05 -2.63 -4.18
C ARG A 85 -20.49 -2.93 -2.78
N LYS A 86 -20.41 -4.21 -2.43
CA LYS A 86 -19.92 -4.67 -1.13
C LYS A 86 -18.47 -4.24 -0.89
N PHE A 87 -17.59 -4.48 -1.88
CA PHE A 87 -16.18 -4.14 -1.75
C PHE A 87 -15.95 -2.63 -1.82
N ARG A 88 -16.73 -1.91 -2.62
CA ARG A 88 -16.68 -0.46 -2.64
C ARG A 88 -16.97 0.12 -1.25
N GLN A 89 -18.01 -0.36 -0.60
CA GLN A 89 -18.36 0.09 0.76
C GLN A 89 -17.25 -0.25 1.75
N TYR A 90 -16.64 -1.41 1.61
CA TYR A 90 -15.51 -1.81 2.43
C TYR A 90 -14.32 -0.86 2.25
N PHE A 91 -13.96 -0.53 1.01
CA PHE A 91 -12.86 0.38 0.74
C PHE A 91 -13.13 1.79 1.25
N ILE A 92 -14.38 2.25 1.20
CA ILE A 92 -14.74 3.54 1.79
C ILE A 92 -14.45 3.53 3.30
N LYS A 93 -14.80 2.46 3.99
CA LYS A 93 -14.52 2.32 5.42
C LYS A 93 -13.02 2.25 5.70
N VAL A 94 -12.25 1.59 4.85
CA VAL A 94 -10.78 1.55 4.96
C VAL A 94 -10.23 2.96 4.85
N GLU A 95 -10.69 3.76 3.89
CA GLU A 95 -10.25 5.13 3.73
C GLU A 95 -10.63 6.00 4.93
N GLU A 96 -11.85 5.86 5.42
CA GLU A 96 -12.30 6.62 6.59
C GLU A 96 -11.44 6.30 7.82
N ALA A 97 -11.14 5.03 8.03
CA ALA A 97 -10.28 4.61 9.13
C ALA A 97 -8.85 5.14 8.98
N TRP A 98 -8.30 5.08 7.77
CA TRP A 98 -6.96 5.57 7.47
C TRP A 98 -6.85 7.08 7.66
N ASN A 99 -7.92 7.81 7.32
CA ASN A 99 -7.97 9.28 7.41
C ASN A 99 -8.57 9.79 8.70
N SER A 100 -8.84 8.91 9.67
CA SER A 100 -9.32 9.35 10.98
C SER A 100 -8.25 10.18 11.69
N PRO A 101 -8.63 11.17 12.52
CA PRO A 101 -7.65 11.93 13.29
C PRO A 101 -6.74 11.07 14.13
N GLU A 102 -7.28 10.02 14.75
CA GLU A 102 -6.51 9.09 15.57
C GLU A 102 -5.46 8.34 14.76
N ALA A 103 -5.82 7.86 13.56
CA ALA A 103 -4.89 7.14 12.70
C ALA A 103 -3.81 8.08 12.14
N ILE A 104 -4.19 9.30 11.76
CA ILE A 104 -3.24 10.30 11.29
C ILE A 104 -2.25 10.65 12.40
N MET A 105 -2.73 10.88 13.61
CA MET A 105 -1.87 11.19 14.75
C MET A 105 -0.95 10.04 15.10
N ALA A 106 -1.45 8.80 15.05
CA ALA A 106 -0.63 7.62 15.32
C ALA A 106 0.51 7.49 14.32
N ARG A 107 0.22 7.70 13.03
CA ARG A 107 1.27 7.66 11.99
C ARG A 107 2.28 8.80 12.16
N ALA A 108 1.80 9.99 12.48
CA ALA A 108 2.67 11.15 12.71
C ALA A 108 3.59 10.91 13.90
N LEU A 109 3.06 10.35 14.99
CA LEU A 109 3.84 10.03 16.18
C LEU A 109 4.90 8.96 15.86
N GLN A 110 4.54 7.92 15.14
CA GLN A 110 5.48 6.87 14.75
C GLN A 110 6.60 7.44 13.87
N PHE A 111 6.26 8.29 12.92
CA PHE A 111 7.25 8.97 12.08
C PHE A 111 8.21 9.81 12.93
N ALA A 112 7.66 10.61 13.86
CA ALA A 112 8.46 11.44 14.76
C ALA A 112 9.38 10.60 15.63
N ASN A 113 8.89 9.48 16.17
CA ASN A 113 9.70 8.57 16.99
C ASN A 113 10.82 7.93 16.17
N ASN A 114 10.57 7.56 14.93
CA ASN A 114 11.60 7.01 14.04
C ASN A 114 12.67 8.04 13.73
N GLN A 115 12.29 9.29 13.46
CA GLN A 115 13.22 10.38 13.24
C GLN A 115 14.06 10.67 14.48
N LEU A 116 13.45 10.67 15.65
CA LEU A 116 14.14 10.88 16.91
C LEU A 116 15.17 9.77 17.18
N SER A 117 14.82 8.52 16.89
CA SER A 117 15.73 7.39 17.02
C SER A 117 16.95 7.54 16.10
N LEU A 118 16.75 7.98 14.88
CA LEU A 118 17.85 8.24 13.93
C LEU A 118 18.76 9.37 14.42
N VAL A 119 18.19 10.45 14.93
CA VAL A 119 18.96 11.57 15.47
C VAL A 119 19.78 11.13 16.68
N LYS A 120 19.19 10.38 17.60
CA LYS A 120 19.91 9.83 18.76
C LYS A 120 21.07 8.95 18.34
N LYS A 121 20.87 8.09 17.34
CA LYS A 121 21.94 7.23 16.82
C LYS A 121 23.08 8.05 16.24
N GLN A 122 22.77 9.07 15.43
CA GLN A 122 23.76 9.96 14.85
C GLN A 122 24.53 10.72 15.92
N ASN A 123 23.86 11.19 16.97
CA ASN A 123 24.51 11.88 18.08
C ASN A 123 25.48 10.98 18.84
N LEU A 124 25.10 9.70 19.06
CA LEU A 124 26.00 8.74 19.70
C LEU A 124 27.25 8.50 18.86
N GLU A 125 27.11 8.35 17.54
CA GLU A 125 28.23 8.18 16.63
C GLU A 125 29.16 9.40 16.65
N LEU A 126 28.60 10.61 16.66
CA LEU A 126 29.38 11.85 16.75
C LEU A 126 30.14 11.94 18.07
N LEU A 127 29.53 11.58 19.19
CA LEU A 127 30.19 11.58 20.50
C LEU A 127 31.35 10.59 20.55
N GLU A 128 31.17 9.41 19.98
CA GLU A 128 32.25 8.41 19.87
C GLU A 128 33.41 8.93 19.03
N THR A 129 33.11 9.57 17.89
CA THR A 129 34.12 10.18 17.03
C THR A 129 34.90 11.27 17.75
N VAL A 130 34.23 12.15 18.49
CA VAL A 130 34.87 13.21 19.29
C VAL A 130 35.77 12.62 20.36
N ALA A 131 35.33 11.57 21.06
CA ALA A 131 36.11 10.91 22.08
C ALA A 131 37.40 10.30 21.51
N VAL A 132 37.32 9.65 20.35
CA VAL A 132 38.49 9.08 19.69
C VAL A 132 39.47 10.18 19.26
N GLN A 133 38.98 11.28 18.67
CA GLN A 133 39.82 12.41 18.26
C GLN A 133 40.51 13.06 19.48
N SER A 134 39.83 13.19 20.59
CA SER A 134 40.43 13.73 21.83
C SER A 134 41.58 12.86 22.33
N GLN A 135 41.48 11.55 22.21
CA GLN A 135 42.55 10.63 22.60
C GLN A 135 43.75 10.71 21.67
N GLN A 136 43.54 11.02 20.39
CA GLN A 136 44.62 11.12 19.40
C GLN A 136 45.43 12.44 19.55
N ILE A 137 44.84 13.46 20.10
CA ILE A 137 45.47 14.77 20.26
C ILE A 137 46.38 14.81 21.50
N ALA A 138 46.17 13.94 22.44
CA ALA A 138 46.95 13.93 23.67
C ALA A 138 48.42 13.54 23.49
#